data_a987a0050593823eb7141a7d8ef76950
#
_entry.id   a987a0050593823eb7141a7d8ef76950
#
_cell.length_a   1.000
_cell.length_b   1.000
_cell.length_c   1.000
_cell.angle_alpha   90.00
_cell.angle_beta   90.00
_cell.angle_gamma   90.00
#
_symmetry.space_group_name_H-M   'P 1'
#
loop_
_entity.id
_entity.type
_entity.pdbx_description
1 polymer ?
#
loop_
_entity_poly.entity_id
_entity_poly.type
_entity_poly.pdbx_seq_one_letter_code
_entity_poly.pdbx_strand_id
1 'polypeptide(L)' 'TTQELLVEMEDTDDLRRRFDDLVERHGGQVIESNLSRRDGCIRIELTARLEPPITHDEAMAFMKENPGVRRMSV' A
#
# COMPACT_ATOMS: atom_id res chain seq x y z
N THR A 1 -13.98 -8.93 -6.10
CA THR A 1 -12.84 -8.72 -7.00
C THR A 1 -11.56 -8.56 -6.19
N THR A 2 -10.50 -9.22 -6.60
CA THR A 2 -9.19 -9.09 -5.95
C THR A 2 -8.34 -8.06 -6.69
N GLN A 3 -7.47 -7.39 -5.92
CA GLN A 3 -6.53 -6.42 -6.45
C GLN A 3 -5.13 -6.75 -5.94
N GLU A 4 -4.15 -6.63 -6.80
CA GLU A 4 -2.75 -6.77 -6.45
C GLU A 4 -2.15 -5.39 -6.28
N LEU A 5 -1.51 -5.15 -5.14
CA LEU A 5 -0.87 -3.89 -4.81
C LEU A 5 0.62 -4.13 -4.56
N LEU A 6 1.42 -3.17 -4.99
CA LEU A 6 2.84 -3.11 -4.65
C LEU A 6 3.12 -1.74 -4.08
N VAL A 7 3.75 -1.68 -2.91
CA VAL A 7 4.23 -0.40 -2.36
C VAL A 7 5.66 -0.56 -1.86
N GLU A 8 6.48 0.44 -2.17
CA GLU A 8 7.83 0.57 -1.63
C GLU A 8 7.91 1.91 -0.92
N MET A 9 8.30 1.90 0.34
CA MET A 9 8.31 3.10 1.17
C MET A 9 9.36 3.02 2.26
N GLU A 10 9.68 4.15 2.87
CA GLU A 10 10.52 4.17 4.05
C GLU A 10 9.88 3.30 5.14
N ASP A 11 10.72 2.55 5.85
CA ASP A 11 10.25 1.64 6.90
C ASP A 11 10.00 2.40 8.20
N THR A 12 8.87 3.09 8.26
CA THR A 12 8.41 3.78 9.44
C THR A 12 7.02 3.29 9.84
N ASP A 13 6.74 3.27 11.14
CA ASP A 13 5.42 2.85 11.63
C ASP A 13 4.32 3.77 11.13
N ASP A 14 4.62 5.06 10.99
CA ASP A 14 3.63 6.04 10.52
C ASP A 14 3.20 5.75 9.08
N LEU A 15 4.14 5.50 8.17
CA LEU A 15 3.82 5.19 6.77
C LEU A 15 3.09 3.86 6.66
N ARG A 16 3.50 2.87 7.42
CA ARG A 16 2.83 1.57 7.42
C ARG A 16 1.39 1.71 7.89
N ARG A 17 1.15 2.47 8.94
CA ARG A 17 -0.21 2.71 9.44
C ARG A 17 -1.05 3.44 8.39
N ARG A 18 -0.50 4.43 7.73
CA ARG A 18 -1.21 5.19 6.68
C ARG A 18 -1.58 4.30 5.50
N PHE A 19 -0.67 3.41 5.11
CA PHE A 19 -0.95 2.45 4.05
C PHE A 19 -2.04 1.45 4.47
N ASP A 20 -1.94 0.93 5.69
CA ASP A 20 -2.95 0.03 6.23
C ASP A 20 -4.32 0.70 6.29
N ASP A 21 -4.37 1.97 6.68
CA ASP A 21 -5.62 2.74 6.72
C ASP A 21 -6.21 2.91 5.31
N LEU A 22 -5.37 3.13 4.31
CA LEU A 22 -5.83 3.22 2.92
C LEU A 22 -6.49 1.92 2.48
N VAL A 23 -5.83 0.78 2.73
CA VAL A 23 -6.37 -0.54 2.40
C VAL A 23 -7.67 -0.79 3.17
N GLU A 24 -7.71 -0.45 4.44
CA GLU A 24 -8.88 -0.65 5.31
C GLU A 24 -10.09 0.16 4.83
N ARG A 25 -9.88 1.38 4.35
CA ARG A 25 -10.97 2.21 3.82
C ARG A 25 -11.65 1.58 2.60
N HIS A 26 -10.96 0.67 1.93
CA HIS A 26 -11.49 -0.06 0.79
C HIS A 26 -11.99 -1.47 1.14
N GLY A 27 -12.24 -1.72 2.43
CA GLY A 27 -12.75 -3.00 2.91
C GLY A 27 -11.69 -3.98 3.38
N GLY A 28 -10.44 -3.80 2.96
CA GLY A 28 -9.24 -4.40 3.55
C GLY A 28 -9.17 -5.90 3.80
N GLN A 29 -9.82 -6.74 3.01
CA GLN A 29 -9.71 -8.18 3.20
C GLN A 29 -8.45 -8.71 2.51
N VAL A 30 -7.38 -8.85 3.28
CA VAL A 30 -6.10 -9.34 2.77
C VAL A 30 -6.16 -10.85 2.52
N ILE A 31 -5.77 -11.27 1.33
CA ILE A 31 -5.72 -12.69 0.94
C ILE A 31 -4.28 -13.18 1.06
N GLU A 32 -3.33 -12.41 0.59
CA GLU A 32 -1.92 -12.76 0.61
C GLU A 32 -1.10 -11.49 0.78
N SER A 33 -0.01 -11.60 1.54
CA SER A 33 0.88 -10.46 1.79
C SER A 33 2.31 -10.96 1.90
N ASN A 34 3.21 -10.31 1.16
CA ASN A 34 4.64 -10.53 1.28
C ASN A 34 5.32 -9.21 1.61
N LEU A 35 6.16 -9.24 2.61
CA LEU A 35 6.85 -8.05 3.08
C LEU A 35 8.36 -8.33 3.14
N SER A 36 9.14 -7.42 2.57
CA SER A 36 10.59 -7.48 2.67
C SER A 36 11.15 -6.12 3.06
N ARG A 37 12.29 -6.14 3.73
CA ARG A 37 12.99 -4.94 4.18
C ARG A 37 14.39 -4.91 3.63
N ARG A 38 14.81 -3.73 3.19
CA ARG A 38 16.17 -3.52 2.70
C ARG A 38 16.56 -2.06 2.82
N ASP A 39 17.70 -1.79 3.48
CA ASP A 39 18.28 -0.44 3.56
C ASP A 39 17.32 0.64 4.05
N GLY A 40 16.55 0.33 5.10
CA GLY A 40 15.62 1.29 5.69
C GLY A 40 14.33 1.48 4.89
N CYS A 41 14.12 0.67 3.86
CA CYS A 41 12.89 0.66 3.07
C CYS A 41 12.15 -0.64 3.24
N ILE A 42 10.84 -0.58 3.06
CA ILE A 42 9.97 -1.74 3.10
C ILE A 42 9.27 -1.89 1.75
N ARG A 43 9.16 -3.13 1.29
CA ARG A 43 8.40 -3.49 0.10
C ARG A 43 7.28 -4.42 0.53
N ILE A 44 6.06 -4.04 0.18
CA ILE A 44 4.86 -4.84 0.47
C ILE A 44 4.20 -5.20 -0.84
N GLU A 45 4.01 -6.51 -1.06
CA GLU A 45 3.21 -7.03 -2.15
C GLU A 45 1.95 -7.60 -1.53
N LEU A 46 0.81 -7.09 -1.94
CA LEU A 46 -0.45 -7.39 -1.30
C LEU A 46 -1.49 -7.82 -2.33
N THR A 47 -2.18 -8.93 -2.05
CA THR A 47 -3.38 -9.30 -2.77
C THR A 47 -4.54 -9.21 -1.80
N ALA A 48 -5.55 -8.41 -2.14
CA ALA A 48 -6.67 -8.15 -1.25
C ALA A 48 -7.97 -8.01 -2.02
N ARG A 49 -9.07 -8.27 -1.32
CA ARG A 49 -10.41 -7.92 -1.82
C ARG A 49 -10.71 -6.50 -1.37
N LEU A 50 -10.82 -5.62 -2.34
CA LEU A 50 -11.07 -4.20 -2.09
C LEU A 50 -12.32 -3.76 -2.84
N GLU A 51 -13.17 -3.03 -2.11
CA GLU A 51 -14.46 -2.56 -2.65
C GLU A 51 -14.69 -1.12 -2.20
N PRO A 52 -14.65 -0.14 -3.09
CA PRO A 52 -14.17 -0.26 -4.48
C PRO A 52 -12.65 -0.46 -4.55
N PRO A 53 -12.12 -0.88 -5.71
CA PRO A 53 -10.67 -1.01 -5.85
C PRO A 53 -9.97 0.34 -5.67
N ILE A 54 -8.72 0.30 -5.21
CA ILE A 54 -7.89 1.50 -5.16
C ILE A 54 -7.55 1.90 -6.60
N THR A 55 -7.81 3.14 -6.95
CA THR A 55 -7.54 3.64 -8.29
C THR A 55 -6.11 4.15 -8.43
N HIS A 56 -5.66 4.26 -9.67
CA HIS A 56 -4.36 4.88 -9.95
C HIS A 56 -4.28 6.30 -9.38
N ASP A 57 -5.35 7.08 -9.51
CA ASP A 57 -5.38 8.45 -8.98
C ASP A 57 -5.26 8.48 -7.46
N GLU A 58 -5.90 7.54 -6.77
CA GLU A 58 -5.75 7.43 -5.31
C GLU A 58 -4.32 7.06 -4.92
N ALA A 59 -3.69 6.16 -5.67
CA ALA A 59 -2.30 5.78 -5.44
C ALA A 59 -1.38 6.99 -5.62
N MET A 60 -1.59 7.77 -6.67
CA MET A 60 -0.81 8.99 -6.91
C MET A 60 -1.00 10.02 -5.81
N ALA A 61 -2.25 10.22 -5.35
CA ALA A 61 -2.55 11.13 -4.25
C ALA A 61 -1.87 10.67 -2.96
N PHE A 62 -1.89 9.37 -2.68
CA PHE A 62 -1.23 8.82 -1.51
C PHE A 62 0.28 9.08 -1.53
N MET A 63 0.92 8.88 -2.68
CA MET A 63 2.34 9.16 -2.84
C MET A 63 2.64 10.65 -2.65
N LYS A 64 1.80 11.51 -3.19
CA LYS A 64 1.97 12.95 -3.06
C LYS A 64 1.85 13.41 -1.61
N GLU A 65 0.92 12.85 -0.86
CA GLU A 65 0.70 13.18 0.55
C GLU A 65 1.76 12.56 1.47
N ASN A 66 2.44 11.52 1.00
CA ASN A 66 3.39 10.76 1.81
C ASN A 66 4.73 10.61 1.06
N PRO A 67 5.60 11.64 1.12
CA PRO A 67 6.85 11.64 0.34
C PRO A 67 7.78 10.46 0.61
N GLY A 68 7.64 9.77 1.74
CA GLY A 68 8.41 8.58 2.04
C GLY A 68 8.01 7.36 1.20
N VAL A 69 6.87 7.42 0.52
CA VAL A 69 6.44 6.37 -0.41
C VAL A 69 7.15 6.60 -1.74
N ARG A 70 7.95 5.62 -2.16
CA ARG A 70 8.81 5.74 -3.34
C ARG A 70 8.19 5.15 -4.59
N ARG A 71 7.35 4.14 -4.42
CA ARG A 71 6.71 3.44 -5.52
C ARG A 71 5.40 2.84 -5.07
N MET A 72 4.39 2.92 -5.92
CA MET A 72 3.10 2.28 -5.68
C MET A 72 2.46 1.88 -7.00
N SER A 73 2.08 0.62 -7.09
CA SER A 73 1.35 0.05 -8.23
C SER A 73 0.05 -0.56 -7.74
N VAL A 74 -1.00 -0.31 -8.48
CA VAL A 74 -2.33 -0.82 -8.13
C VAL A 74 -3.01 -1.51 -9.32
#